data_5bfc72d9430bd9ab9e1151a7c58bd7a9
#
_entry.id   5bfc72d9430bd9ab9e1151a7c58bd7a9
#
_cell.length_a   1.000
_cell.length_b   1.000
_cell.length_c   1.000
_cell.angle_alpha   90.00
_cell.angle_beta   90.00
_cell.angle_gamma   90.00
#
_symmetry.space_group_name_H-M   'P 1'
#
loop_
_entity.id
_entity.type
_entity.pdbx_description
1 polymer ?
#
loop_
_entity_poly.entity_id
_entity_poly.type
_entity_poly.pdbx_seq_one_letter_code
_entity_poly.pdbx_strand_id
1 'polypeptide(L)'
;MQNKTWITLISAVALMLPLAGGAMADECKDLAFEVIDRNAQQMTDISDALFYFGELGMQEFESTKLLKDTLTAAGFKVELGGADMPTNFWAEYGSGRPKIAIVTEVDALPGGSQTPGTYERKPLVKDGPGHMEGHNTHGGVASLAAFAVKEVMRRHNIPGTVAVSFGPAEEQIASRPYLVRAGYFKDVDAIIYLHIGEGLTTGYGLQNYAAISSIFTFQGKTAHGAVNPWDGKDAVDAVELMDIGFDKLREHLRPTYRAHRTITAGGIQPNIIADKGQIWWFVRDAGMPAAKETYDKLLKVAEGAALMTGTTWEVKYAASAWPQLVSKAIAESVQKNIEIVGMPKWSEQEQQFAKDFQKAAEKPIVGLRTAPTPLGGRPQASSSNDNGDVSWVVPAGLVHFPASVPGIGYHEWKAAVTPVSSISHKGQVTGAKVLAASIIDLMTTPDLLQKARAEFEVESKKTPYFSLVPPDAKPDLELNRTEMEKYRAEMRKFYLDKTPRFN
;
A
#
# COMPACT_ATOMS: atom_id res chain seq x y z
N MET A 1 25.36 77.23 17.79
CA MET A 1 25.91 76.13 17.00
C MET A 1 25.78 74.87 17.81
N GLN A 2 24.76 74.00 17.48
CA GLN A 2 24.46 72.80 18.24
C GLN A 2 24.96 71.60 17.42
N ASN A 3 25.93 70.89 17.97
CA ASN A 3 26.38 69.57 17.42
C ASN A 3 25.44 68.53 17.84
N LYS A 4 24.74 67.89 16.87
CA LYS A 4 23.96 66.63 17.05
C LYS A 4 24.84 65.45 16.74
N THR A 5 25.19 64.67 17.76
CA THR A 5 25.86 63.39 17.65
C THR A 5 24.81 62.31 17.38
N TRP A 6 24.89 61.65 16.23
CA TRP A 6 24.04 60.45 15.91
C TRP A 6 24.75 59.24 16.44
N ILE A 7 24.11 58.58 17.39
CA ILE A 7 24.50 57.22 17.84
C ILE A 7 23.83 56.19 16.93
N THR A 8 24.65 55.51 16.13
CA THR A 8 24.19 54.38 15.32
C THR A 8 24.12 53.11 16.19
N LEU A 9 22.91 52.68 16.54
CA LEU A 9 22.70 51.37 17.11
C LEU A 9 22.83 50.33 15.98
N ILE A 10 23.90 49.55 15.97
CA ILE A 10 24.04 48.35 15.16
C ILE A 10 23.35 47.21 15.93
N SER A 11 22.19 46.83 15.46
CA SER A 11 21.48 45.63 15.95
C SER A 11 22.25 44.38 15.54
N ALA A 12 22.90 43.73 16.49
CA ALA A 12 23.42 42.37 16.32
C ALA A 12 22.25 41.40 16.46
N VAL A 13 21.60 41.11 15.34
CA VAL A 13 20.64 39.98 15.22
C VAL A 13 21.14 39.06 14.11
N ALA A 14 21.16 37.78 14.41
CA ALA A 14 21.40 36.68 13.53
C ALA A 14 22.79 36.06 13.54
N LEU A 15 22.99 35.12 14.44
CA LEU A 15 23.86 33.92 14.22
C LEU A 15 23.65 32.83 15.29
N MET A 16 22.40 32.56 15.71
CA MET A 16 22.08 31.44 16.63
C MET A 16 20.94 30.52 16.13
N LEU A 17 20.66 30.45 14.85
CA LEU A 17 19.50 29.66 14.35
C LEU A 17 19.76 28.20 13.97
N PRO A 18 20.95 27.70 13.63
CA PRO A 18 21.09 26.28 13.26
C PRO A 18 21.18 25.31 14.46
N LEU A 19 21.69 25.74 15.60
CA LEU A 19 21.86 24.87 16.77
C LEU A 19 20.54 24.66 17.55
N ALA A 20 19.64 25.63 17.54
CA ALA A 20 18.35 25.53 18.21
C ALA A 20 17.36 24.59 17.48
N GLY A 21 17.47 24.46 16.17
CA GLY A 21 16.59 23.60 15.37
C GLY A 21 16.86 22.10 15.58
N GLY A 22 18.12 21.68 15.70
CA GLY A 22 18.49 20.29 15.92
C GLY A 22 18.05 19.77 17.30
N ALA A 23 18.34 20.52 18.36
CA ALA A 23 17.96 20.15 19.72
C ALA A 23 16.43 20.04 19.90
N MET A 24 15.66 20.94 19.26
CA MET A 24 14.20 20.87 19.29
C MET A 24 13.66 19.65 18.54
N ALA A 25 14.27 19.26 17.42
CA ALA A 25 13.84 18.06 16.67
C ALA A 25 14.10 16.79 17.47
N ASP A 26 15.21 16.69 18.19
CA ASP A 26 15.52 15.54 19.05
C ASP A 26 14.54 15.44 20.23
N GLU A 27 14.23 16.56 20.92
CA GLU A 27 13.22 16.60 22.00
C GLU A 27 11.83 16.20 21.48
N CYS A 28 11.46 16.61 20.27
CA CYS A 28 10.22 16.20 19.63
C CYS A 28 10.15 14.69 19.37
N LYS A 29 11.27 14.09 18.91
CA LYS A 29 11.35 12.64 18.67
C LYS A 29 11.29 11.86 19.98
N ASP A 30 11.99 12.31 21.03
CA ASP A 30 11.95 11.66 22.34
C ASP A 30 10.53 11.65 22.89
N LEU A 31 9.80 12.77 22.83
CA LEU A 31 8.38 12.81 23.22
C LEU A 31 7.53 11.86 22.39
N ALA A 32 7.73 11.79 21.07
CA ALA A 32 6.99 10.87 20.24
C ALA A 32 7.26 9.41 20.62
N PHE A 33 8.51 9.06 20.93
CA PHE A 33 8.87 7.71 21.37
C PHE A 33 8.26 7.34 22.72
N GLU A 34 8.21 8.28 23.68
CA GLU A 34 7.50 8.09 24.96
C GLU A 34 6.01 7.84 24.76
N VAL A 35 5.35 8.62 23.90
CA VAL A 35 3.93 8.47 23.57
C VAL A 35 3.68 7.10 22.93
N ILE A 36 4.55 6.67 22.01
CA ILE A 36 4.42 5.37 21.34
C ILE A 36 4.62 4.23 22.34
N ASP A 37 5.66 4.28 23.17
CA ASP A 37 5.92 3.22 24.16
C ASP A 37 4.76 3.09 25.16
N ARG A 38 4.19 4.19 25.62
CA ARG A 38 3.03 4.21 26.53
C ARG A 38 1.77 3.61 25.91
N ASN A 39 1.58 3.77 24.60
CA ASN A 39 0.39 3.31 23.88
C ASN A 39 0.63 2.05 23.01
N ALA A 40 1.75 1.35 23.22
CA ALA A 40 2.11 0.17 22.42
C ALA A 40 1.05 -0.94 22.47
N GLN A 41 0.46 -1.18 23.64
CA GLN A 41 -0.60 -2.19 23.78
C GLN A 41 -1.87 -1.82 23.00
N GLN A 42 -2.28 -0.56 23.02
CA GLN A 42 -3.46 -0.09 22.28
C GLN A 42 -3.24 -0.23 20.77
N MET A 43 -2.02 0.04 20.30
CA MET A 43 -1.64 -0.16 18.90
C MET A 43 -1.75 -1.62 18.49
N THR A 44 -1.21 -2.53 19.29
CA THR A 44 -1.27 -3.96 18.99
C THR A 44 -2.69 -4.50 19.10
N ASP A 45 -3.50 -4.01 20.03
CA ASP A 45 -4.92 -4.35 20.12
C ASP A 45 -5.70 -3.94 18.86
N ILE A 46 -5.36 -2.80 18.23
CA ILE A 46 -5.92 -2.41 16.92
C ILE A 46 -5.50 -3.42 15.85
N SER A 47 -4.21 -3.69 15.75
CA SER A 47 -3.66 -4.58 14.71
C SER A 47 -4.19 -6.00 14.83
N ASP A 48 -4.32 -6.51 16.05
CA ASP A 48 -4.86 -7.84 16.33
C ASP A 48 -6.35 -7.90 15.98
N ALA A 49 -7.14 -6.86 16.29
CA ALA A 49 -8.54 -6.80 15.90
C ALA A 49 -8.70 -6.82 14.36
N LEU A 50 -7.91 -6.02 13.65
CA LEU A 50 -7.88 -6.00 12.18
C LEU A 50 -7.54 -7.37 11.60
N PHE A 51 -6.58 -8.11 12.21
CA PHE A 51 -6.24 -9.46 11.80
C PHE A 51 -7.46 -10.38 11.79
N TYR A 52 -8.26 -10.35 12.86
CA TYR A 52 -9.45 -11.20 12.98
C TYR A 52 -10.63 -10.70 12.15
N PHE A 53 -10.67 -9.42 11.77
CA PHE A 53 -11.64 -8.94 10.79
C PHE A 53 -11.36 -9.52 9.40
N GLY A 54 -10.10 -9.55 8.97
CA GLY A 54 -9.63 -10.20 7.75
C GLY A 54 -10.44 -9.81 6.52
N GLU A 55 -10.81 -8.54 6.39
CA GLU A 55 -11.73 -8.05 5.38
C GLU A 55 -11.03 -7.84 4.03
N LEU A 56 -11.67 -8.31 2.97
CA LEU A 56 -11.19 -8.14 1.60
C LEU A 56 -11.39 -6.69 1.12
N GLY A 57 -10.61 -6.31 0.12
CA GLY A 57 -10.68 -4.99 -0.48
C GLY A 57 -12.08 -4.55 -0.92
N MET A 58 -12.45 -3.29 -0.72
CA MET A 58 -13.79 -2.69 -0.85
C MET A 58 -14.84 -3.22 0.15
N GLN A 59 -14.44 -4.08 1.10
CA GLN A 59 -15.30 -4.68 2.12
C GLN A 59 -14.80 -4.43 3.56
N GLU A 60 -13.86 -3.50 3.76
CA GLU A 60 -13.16 -3.20 5.01
C GLU A 60 -14.03 -2.38 6.00
N PHE A 61 -15.28 -2.78 6.22
CA PHE A 61 -16.26 -2.00 7.00
C PHE A 61 -15.97 -1.99 8.50
N GLU A 62 -15.66 -3.14 9.10
CA GLU A 62 -15.33 -3.23 10.53
C GLU A 62 -13.95 -2.59 10.79
N SER A 63 -13.01 -2.79 9.88
CA SER A 63 -11.66 -2.21 9.94
C SER A 63 -11.72 -0.69 9.93
N THR A 64 -12.40 -0.09 8.97
CA THR A 64 -12.52 1.38 8.88
C THR A 64 -13.36 1.96 10.02
N LYS A 65 -14.35 1.21 10.53
CA LYS A 65 -15.13 1.61 11.71
C LYS A 65 -14.22 1.68 12.95
N LEU A 66 -13.44 0.64 13.22
CA LEU A 66 -12.50 0.61 14.36
C LEU A 66 -11.50 1.78 14.29
N LEU A 67 -10.88 2.00 13.15
CA LEU A 67 -9.92 3.07 12.93
C LEU A 67 -10.57 4.46 13.06
N LYS A 68 -11.80 4.63 12.55
CA LYS A 68 -12.57 5.87 12.73
C LYS A 68 -12.84 6.14 14.19
N ASP A 69 -13.36 5.16 14.93
CA ASP A 69 -13.72 5.33 16.33
C ASP A 69 -12.46 5.67 17.18
N THR A 70 -11.33 5.01 16.88
CA THR A 70 -10.03 5.24 17.54
C THR A 70 -9.49 6.63 17.27
N LEU A 71 -9.37 7.03 16.00
CA LEU A 71 -8.76 8.32 15.63
C LEU A 71 -9.69 9.50 15.93
N THR A 72 -11.02 9.33 15.86
CA THR A 72 -11.96 10.36 16.32
C THR A 72 -11.83 10.60 17.84
N ALA A 73 -11.73 9.51 18.63
CA ALA A 73 -11.50 9.62 20.08
C ALA A 73 -10.13 10.28 20.40
N ALA A 74 -9.14 10.08 19.52
CA ALA A 74 -7.83 10.73 19.58
C ALA A 74 -7.84 12.20 19.09
N GLY A 75 -8.98 12.73 18.67
CA GLY A 75 -9.17 14.14 18.27
C GLY A 75 -8.83 14.45 16.82
N PHE A 76 -8.76 13.44 15.95
CA PHE A 76 -8.65 13.63 14.50
C PHE A 76 -10.03 13.90 13.89
N LYS A 77 -10.06 14.74 12.84
CA LYS A 77 -11.21 14.82 11.96
C LYS A 77 -11.13 13.68 10.96
N VAL A 78 -12.16 12.80 10.97
CA VAL A 78 -12.19 11.60 10.13
C VAL A 78 -13.28 11.72 9.08
N GLU A 79 -12.94 11.39 7.84
CA GLU A 79 -13.83 11.24 6.69
C GLU A 79 -13.80 9.79 6.21
N LEU A 80 -14.99 9.22 5.96
CA LEU A 80 -15.18 7.95 5.27
C LEU A 80 -15.93 8.15 3.97
N GLY A 81 -15.76 7.23 3.02
CA GLY A 81 -16.57 7.21 1.81
C GLY A 81 -16.12 8.14 0.69
N GLY A 82 -14.92 8.70 0.80
CA GLY A 82 -14.37 9.58 -0.24
C GLY A 82 -14.11 8.87 -1.56
N ALA A 83 -14.17 9.62 -2.68
CA ALA A 83 -14.02 9.12 -4.04
C ALA A 83 -14.98 7.98 -4.42
N ASP A 84 -16.21 8.02 -3.91
CA ASP A 84 -17.27 7.02 -4.08
C ASP A 84 -16.91 5.62 -3.52
N MET A 85 -15.92 5.51 -2.62
CA MET A 85 -15.52 4.25 -1.98
C MET A 85 -15.91 4.26 -0.49
N PRO A 86 -16.96 3.50 -0.06
CA PRO A 86 -17.48 3.54 1.32
C PRO A 86 -16.43 3.25 2.40
N THR A 87 -15.43 2.43 2.09
CA THR A 87 -14.35 2.06 3.01
C THR A 87 -13.09 2.91 2.85
N ASN A 88 -13.09 3.91 1.94
CA ASN A 88 -12.00 4.88 1.91
C ASN A 88 -11.95 5.71 3.18
N PHE A 89 -10.75 5.86 3.73
CA PHE A 89 -10.51 6.48 5.01
C PHE A 89 -9.51 7.63 4.89
N TRP A 90 -9.90 8.80 5.41
CA TRP A 90 -9.02 9.94 5.56
C TRP A 90 -9.18 10.55 6.95
N ALA A 91 -8.09 10.70 7.69
CA ALA A 91 -8.09 11.36 8.99
C ALA A 91 -7.02 12.44 9.02
N GLU A 92 -7.30 13.59 9.65
CA GLU A 92 -6.31 14.67 9.79
C GLU A 92 -6.42 15.39 11.12
N TYR A 93 -5.27 15.90 11.59
CA TYR A 93 -5.15 16.78 12.75
C TYR A 93 -4.26 17.97 12.42
N GLY A 94 -4.61 19.13 12.98
CA GLY A 94 -3.94 20.41 12.73
C GLY A 94 -4.55 21.19 11.56
N SER A 95 -3.86 22.16 11.07
CA SER A 95 -4.29 22.98 9.93
C SER A 95 -3.12 23.68 9.25
N GLY A 96 -3.27 23.92 7.95
CA GLY A 96 -2.25 24.61 7.16
C GLY A 96 -1.08 23.69 6.76
N ARG A 97 0.03 24.33 6.41
CA ARG A 97 1.23 23.67 5.89
C ARG A 97 2.37 23.68 6.91
N PRO A 98 3.29 22.67 6.82
CA PRO A 98 3.25 21.57 5.87
C PRO A 98 2.14 20.56 6.20
N LYS A 99 1.54 19.94 5.16
CA LYS A 99 0.63 18.80 5.31
C LYS A 99 1.37 17.53 4.91
N ILE A 100 1.57 16.66 5.89
CA ILE A 100 2.27 15.38 5.70
C ILE A 100 1.27 14.24 5.92
N ALA A 101 1.16 13.32 4.95
CA ALA A 101 0.23 12.21 5.06
C ALA A 101 0.96 10.86 5.18
N ILE A 102 0.47 10.02 6.06
CA ILE A 102 0.77 8.58 6.09
C ILE A 102 -0.18 7.92 5.10
N VAL A 103 0.34 7.13 4.19
CA VAL A 103 -0.46 6.40 3.20
C VAL A 103 -0.20 4.91 3.37
N THR A 104 -1.26 4.14 3.55
CA THR A 104 -1.19 2.69 3.77
C THR A 104 -2.57 2.03 3.56
N GLU A 105 -2.69 0.74 3.84
CA GLU A 105 -3.86 -0.11 3.61
C GLU A 105 -4.15 -1.03 4.80
N VAL A 106 -5.32 -1.71 4.77
CA VAL A 106 -5.73 -2.67 5.82
C VAL A 106 -6.52 -3.86 5.26
N ASP A 107 -6.56 -4.04 3.95
CA ASP A 107 -7.28 -5.14 3.32
C ASP A 107 -6.55 -6.49 3.46
N ALA A 108 -7.31 -7.57 3.31
CA ALA A 108 -6.87 -8.96 3.41
C ALA A 108 -7.00 -9.68 2.06
N LEU A 109 -6.49 -10.90 2.01
CA LEU A 109 -6.49 -11.77 0.82
C LEU A 109 -7.44 -12.95 0.97
N PRO A 110 -8.09 -13.43 -0.12
CA PRO A 110 -8.92 -14.64 -0.11
C PRO A 110 -8.12 -15.87 0.32
N GLY A 111 -8.75 -16.77 1.08
CA GLY A 111 -8.14 -18.04 1.51
C GLY A 111 -7.02 -17.89 2.54
N GLY A 112 -6.79 -16.70 3.07
CA GLY A 112 -5.69 -16.38 3.99
C GLY A 112 -5.95 -16.70 5.46
N SER A 113 -7.17 -17.13 5.84
CA SER A 113 -7.50 -17.43 7.23
C SER A 113 -6.53 -18.42 7.84
N GLN A 114 -5.92 -18.08 8.98
CA GLN A 114 -4.91 -18.91 9.66
C GLN A 114 -4.91 -18.64 11.16
N THR A 115 -4.68 -19.68 11.94
CA THR A 115 -4.42 -19.56 13.39
C THR A 115 -3.00 -19.00 13.57
N PRO A 116 -2.83 -17.85 14.27
CA PRO A 116 -1.50 -17.29 14.53
C PRO A 116 -0.62 -18.22 15.34
N GLY A 117 0.71 -18.14 15.16
CA GLY A 117 1.70 -18.84 15.97
C GLY A 117 1.81 -20.35 15.72
N THR A 118 1.18 -20.89 14.68
CA THR A 118 1.31 -22.32 14.33
C THR A 118 2.02 -22.51 13.00
N TYR A 119 2.89 -23.52 12.92
CA TYR A 119 3.63 -23.85 11.70
C TYR A 119 2.83 -24.71 10.72
N GLU A 120 1.65 -25.15 11.12
CA GLU A 120 0.76 -25.97 10.30
C GLU A 120 -0.35 -25.12 9.69
N ARG A 121 -0.86 -25.55 8.52
CA ARG A 121 -2.06 -24.94 7.94
C ARG A 121 -3.27 -25.27 8.83
N LYS A 122 -3.73 -24.28 9.58
CA LYS A 122 -4.87 -24.38 10.50
C LYS A 122 -5.75 -23.14 10.39
N PRO A 123 -6.64 -23.07 9.39
CA PRO A 123 -7.50 -21.90 9.21
C PRO A 123 -8.46 -21.74 10.39
N LEU A 124 -8.68 -20.48 10.81
CA LEU A 124 -9.75 -20.13 11.76
C LEU A 124 -11.13 -20.36 11.11
N VAL A 125 -11.26 -19.95 9.85
CA VAL A 125 -12.42 -20.19 9.00
C VAL A 125 -11.92 -20.90 7.73
N LYS A 126 -12.46 -22.09 7.45
CA LYS A 126 -12.06 -22.87 6.27
C LYS A 126 -12.29 -22.04 5.00
N ASP A 127 -11.26 -21.95 4.16
CA ASP A 127 -11.22 -21.20 2.90
C ASP A 127 -11.52 -19.69 3.05
N GLY A 128 -11.66 -19.19 4.29
CA GLY A 128 -11.93 -17.80 4.60
C GLY A 128 -10.75 -16.87 4.33
N PRO A 129 -10.98 -15.56 4.16
CA PRO A 129 -9.94 -14.56 3.95
C PRO A 129 -9.07 -14.34 5.20
N GLY A 130 -7.90 -13.74 5.02
CA GLY A 130 -6.98 -13.41 6.10
C GLY A 130 -5.75 -12.65 5.62
N HIS A 131 -4.98 -12.10 6.56
CA HIS A 131 -3.84 -11.23 6.28
C HIS A 131 -2.59 -12.02 5.91
N MET A 132 -2.46 -12.39 4.62
CA MET A 132 -1.29 -13.07 4.07
C MET A 132 -0.16 -12.11 3.63
N GLU A 133 -0.31 -10.82 3.91
CA GLU A 133 0.73 -9.80 3.75
C GLU A 133 0.90 -8.93 5.01
N GLY A 134 0.04 -9.11 6.02
CA GLY A 134 0.16 -8.45 7.32
C GLY A 134 -0.32 -6.99 7.35
N HIS A 135 -1.16 -6.56 6.41
CA HIS A 135 -1.75 -5.22 6.34
C HIS A 135 -2.55 -4.85 7.60
N ASN A 136 -3.03 -5.83 8.38
CA ASN A 136 -3.62 -5.59 9.70
C ASN A 136 -2.71 -4.79 10.63
N THR A 137 -1.38 -4.95 10.50
CA THR A 137 -0.41 -4.25 11.34
C THR A 137 -0.28 -2.77 10.99
N HIS A 138 -0.60 -2.40 9.76
CA HIS A 138 -0.52 -1.02 9.26
C HIS A 138 -1.49 -0.09 9.99
N GLY A 139 -2.72 -0.56 10.28
CA GLY A 139 -3.75 0.23 10.95
C GLY A 139 -3.32 0.73 12.32
N GLY A 140 -2.72 -0.15 13.13
CA GLY A 140 -2.18 0.19 14.44
C GLY A 140 -1.00 1.14 14.35
N VAL A 141 0.01 0.79 13.53
CA VAL A 141 1.25 1.56 13.38
C VAL A 141 0.99 2.98 12.89
N ALA A 142 0.21 3.12 11.81
CA ALA A 142 -0.12 4.44 11.24
C ALA A 142 -0.93 5.31 12.22
N SER A 143 -1.91 4.71 12.90
CA SER A 143 -2.75 5.42 13.87
C SER A 143 -1.95 5.92 15.07
N LEU A 144 -1.08 5.09 15.65
CA LEU A 144 -0.27 5.50 16.80
C LEU A 144 0.82 6.49 16.41
N ALA A 145 1.48 6.31 15.27
CA ALA A 145 2.47 7.28 14.78
C ALA A 145 1.83 8.68 14.58
N ALA A 146 0.67 8.73 13.92
CA ALA A 146 -0.06 9.98 13.75
C ALA A 146 -0.47 10.61 15.09
N PHE A 147 -0.93 9.81 16.05
CA PHE A 147 -1.27 10.27 17.39
C PHE A 147 -0.03 10.84 18.12
N ALA A 148 1.10 10.17 18.05
CA ALA A 148 2.35 10.66 18.65
C ALA A 148 2.80 11.99 18.02
N VAL A 149 2.74 12.12 16.69
CA VAL A 149 3.02 13.38 15.98
C VAL A 149 2.05 14.48 16.43
N LYS A 150 0.75 14.18 16.56
CA LYS A 150 -0.24 15.12 17.09
C LYS A 150 0.14 15.63 18.49
N GLU A 151 0.56 14.76 19.41
CA GLU A 151 0.95 15.16 20.76
C GLU A 151 2.20 16.05 20.75
N VAL A 152 3.16 15.76 19.87
CA VAL A 152 4.33 16.61 19.62
C VAL A 152 3.90 17.97 19.08
N MET A 153 3.06 18.01 18.05
CA MET A 153 2.54 19.26 17.48
C MET A 153 1.86 20.13 18.56
N ARG A 154 1.03 19.50 19.40
CA ARG A 154 0.32 20.18 20.48
C ARG A 154 1.27 20.71 21.55
N ARG A 155 2.27 19.93 21.96
CA ARG A 155 3.20 20.26 23.04
C ARG A 155 4.16 21.37 22.66
N HIS A 156 4.66 21.34 21.43
CA HIS A 156 5.68 22.27 20.93
C HIS A 156 5.10 23.36 20.01
N ASN A 157 3.77 23.44 19.86
CA ASN A 157 3.08 24.39 18.97
C ASN A 157 3.61 24.33 17.52
N ILE A 158 3.87 23.13 16.99
CA ILE A 158 4.34 22.95 15.62
C ILE A 158 3.14 23.16 14.68
N PRO A 159 3.23 24.09 13.73
CA PRO A 159 2.16 24.33 12.75
C PRO A 159 2.14 23.23 11.69
N GLY A 160 1.00 23.10 11.00
CA GLY A 160 0.83 22.16 9.90
C GLY A 160 -0.27 21.14 10.14
N THR A 161 -0.29 20.12 9.29
CA THR A 161 -1.29 19.06 9.32
C THR A 161 -0.62 17.70 9.21
N VAL A 162 -0.96 16.77 10.12
CA VAL A 162 -0.67 15.34 9.96
C VAL A 162 -1.93 14.64 9.51
N ALA A 163 -1.84 13.82 8.47
CA ALA A 163 -2.96 13.06 7.92
C ALA A 163 -2.64 11.56 7.84
N VAL A 164 -3.68 10.72 7.82
CA VAL A 164 -3.61 9.28 7.59
C VAL A 164 -4.62 8.90 6.53
N SER A 165 -4.18 8.18 5.50
CA SER A 165 -5.01 7.61 4.45
C SER A 165 -4.89 6.09 4.46
N PHE A 166 -5.99 5.40 4.74
CA PHE A 166 -6.12 3.97 4.48
C PHE A 166 -6.94 3.81 3.20
N GLY A 167 -6.25 3.51 2.10
CA GLY A 167 -6.94 3.25 0.84
C GLY A 167 -7.47 1.81 0.80
N PRO A 168 -8.71 1.58 0.37
CA PRO A 168 -9.26 0.25 0.23
C PRO A 168 -8.66 -0.51 -0.96
N ALA A 169 -8.74 -1.84 -0.92
CA ALA A 169 -8.43 -2.73 -2.05
C ALA A 169 -7.02 -2.53 -2.66
N GLU A 170 -6.00 -2.40 -1.82
CA GLU A 170 -4.60 -2.33 -2.29
C GLU A 170 -4.17 -3.61 -2.98
N GLU A 171 -4.57 -4.76 -2.45
CA GLU A 171 -4.27 -6.09 -2.99
C GLU A 171 -4.78 -6.30 -4.45
N GLN A 172 -5.75 -5.50 -4.86
CA GLN A 172 -6.22 -5.43 -6.24
C GLN A 172 -5.71 -4.20 -6.99
N ILE A 173 -4.85 -3.36 -6.36
CA ILE A 173 -4.35 -2.09 -6.90
C ILE A 173 -5.47 -1.15 -7.38
N ALA A 174 -6.59 -1.08 -6.62
CA ALA A 174 -7.87 -0.61 -7.15
C ALA A 174 -8.39 0.72 -6.58
N SER A 175 -7.65 1.44 -5.73
CA SER A 175 -8.18 2.65 -5.07
C SER A 175 -7.41 3.94 -5.30
N ARG A 176 -6.11 3.97 -5.12
CA ARG A 176 -5.31 5.22 -5.14
C ARG A 176 -5.41 6.02 -6.44
N PRO A 177 -5.47 5.42 -7.63
CA PRO A 177 -5.72 6.19 -8.86
C PRO A 177 -7.02 7.00 -8.82
N TYR A 178 -8.07 6.48 -8.17
CA TYR A 178 -9.33 7.21 -7.97
C TYR A 178 -9.17 8.35 -6.96
N LEU A 179 -8.42 8.14 -5.87
CA LEU A 179 -8.13 9.18 -4.87
C LEU A 179 -7.31 10.33 -5.46
N VAL A 180 -6.31 10.00 -6.29
CA VAL A 180 -5.51 10.99 -7.03
C VAL A 180 -6.42 11.80 -7.96
N ARG A 181 -7.28 11.14 -8.75
CA ARG A 181 -8.26 11.79 -9.64
C ARG A 181 -9.23 12.69 -8.87
N ALA A 182 -9.69 12.24 -7.70
CA ALA A 182 -10.58 13.03 -6.84
C ALA A 182 -9.89 14.21 -6.14
N GLY A 183 -8.55 14.27 -6.20
CA GLY A 183 -7.78 15.39 -5.68
C GLY A 183 -7.42 15.33 -4.19
N TYR A 184 -7.49 14.17 -3.55
CA TYR A 184 -7.15 14.00 -2.13
C TYR A 184 -5.73 14.45 -1.77
N PHE A 185 -4.80 14.38 -2.72
CA PHE A 185 -3.39 14.70 -2.50
C PHE A 185 -2.96 16.09 -2.99
N LYS A 186 -3.87 16.93 -3.48
CA LYS A 186 -3.54 18.27 -4.04
C LYS A 186 -2.87 19.20 -3.03
N ASP A 187 -3.28 19.11 -1.76
CA ASP A 187 -2.79 19.99 -0.69
C ASP A 187 -1.73 19.32 0.19
N VAL A 188 -1.29 18.12 -0.18
CA VAL A 188 -0.27 17.37 0.57
C VAL A 188 1.12 17.77 0.09
N ASP A 189 2.03 18.05 1.04
CA ASP A 189 3.40 18.46 0.74
C ASP A 189 4.35 17.27 0.58
N ALA A 190 4.13 16.21 1.38
CA ALA A 190 4.84 14.94 1.25
C ALA A 190 4.01 13.80 1.84
N ILE A 191 4.26 12.59 1.36
CA ILE A 191 3.71 11.36 1.95
C ILE A 191 4.82 10.46 2.46
N ILE A 192 4.49 9.62 3.45
CA ILE A 192 5.28 8.44 3.79
C ILE A 192 4.39 7.21 3.63
N TYR A 193 4.77 6.32 2.72
CA TYR A 193 4.17 5.01 2.60
C TYR A 193 4.75 4.08 3.66
N LEU A 194 3.87 3.36 4.35
CA LEU A 194 4.21 2.42 5.41
C LEU A 194 3.88 1.00 4.97
N HIS A 195 4.81 0.06 5.16
CA HIS A 195 4.53 -1.35 4.90
C HIS A 195 5.29 -2.28 5.85
N ILE A 196 4.70 -3.43 6.14
CA ILE A 196 5.37 -4.54 6.85
C ILE A 196 6.55 -5.07 6.03
N GLY A 197 7.57 -5.62 6.71
CA GLY A 197 8.72 -6.23 6.08
C GLY A 197 9.45 -7.21 7.00
N GLU A 198 10.50 -7.82 6.46
CA GLU A 198 11.40 -8.72 7.20
C GLU A 198 12.47 -7.95 8.00
N GLY A 199 12.59 -6.67 7.78
CA GLY A 199 13.61 -5.82 8.38
C GLY A 199 13.17 -4.36 8.42
N LEU A 200 13.94 -3.56 9.13
CA LEU A 200 13.74 -2.11 9.21
C LEU A 200 14.51 -1.46 8.06
N THR A 201 13.78 -0.94 7.07
CA THR A 201 14.39 -0.50 5.80
C THR A 201 13.64 0.66 5.16
N THR A 202 14.35 1.39 4.32
CA THR A 202 13.82 2.36 3.36
C THR A 202 14.54 2.20 2.01
N GLY A 203 14.13 2.95 1.01
CA GLY A 203 14.74 2.97 -0.32
C GLY A 203 14.45 4.28 -1.04
N TYR A 204 15.04 4.52 -2.21
CA TYR A 204 14.79 5.68 -3.06
C TYR A 204 14.79 5.31 -4.54
N GLY A 205 14.26 6.20 -5.39
CA GLY A 205 14.05 5.94 -6.81
C GLY A 205 12.81 5.07 -7.05
N LEU A 206 12.76 4.35 -8.16
CA LEU A 206 11.66 3.44 -8.47
C LEU A 206 11.78 2.14 -7.67
N GLN A 207 10.73 1.79 -6.91
CA GLN A 207 10.76 0.66 -5.99
C GLN A 207 10.11 -0.61 -6.54
N ASN A 208 9.05 -0.47 -7.35
CA ASN A 208 8.25 -1.57 -7.89
C ASN A 208 7.87 -1.31 -9.35
N TYR A 209 7.19 -2.26 -10.00
CA TYR A 209 6.76 -2.15 -11.39
C TYR A 209 5.40 -1.46 -11.51
N ALA A 210 5.20 -0.78 -12.65
CA ALA A 210 3.89 -0.38 -13.10
C ALA A 210 3.02 -1.60 -13.43
N ALA A 211 1.71 -1.48 -13.24
CA ALA A 211 0.74 -2.50 -13.62
C ALA A 211 -0.50 -1.90 -14.26
N ILE A 212 -1.08 -2.63 -15.22
CA ILE A 212 -2.38 -2.34 -15.82
C ILE A 212 -3.18 -3.63 -15.79
N SER A 213 -4.39 -3.56 -15.24
CA SER A 213 -5.31 -4.67 -15.11
C SER A 213 -6.60 -4.39 -15.87
N SER A 214 -7.02 -5.35 -16.73
CA SER A 214 -8.24 -5.19 -17.51
C SER A 214 -8.89 -6.54 -17.82
N ILE A 215 -10.22 -6.52 -17.92
CA ILE A 215 -11.06 -7.66 -18.23
C ILE A 215 -11.57 -7.51 -19.66
N PHE A 216 -11.23 -8.47 -20.52
CA PHE A 216 -11.68 -8.53 -21.91
C PHE A 216 -12.84 -9.49 -22.01
N THR A 217 -13.96 -9.06 -22.57
CA THR A 217 -15.14 -9.87 -22.80
C THR A 217 -15.41 -9.95 -24.28
N PHE A 218 -15.50 -11.17 -24.80
CA PHE A 218 -15.90 -11.43 -26.18
C PHE A 218 -17.36 -11.89 -26.21
N GLN A 219 -18.12 -11.38 -27.17
CA GLN A 219 -19.51 -11.74 -27.40
C GLN A 219 -19.63 -12.42 -28.75
N GLY A 220 -20.13 -13.63 -28.72
CA GLY A 220 -20.34 -14.49 -29.88
C GLY A 220 -21.83 -14.73 -30.18
N LYS A 221 -22.11 -15.91 -30.67
CA LYS A 221 -23.46 -16.38 -30.98
C LYS A 221 -23.57 -17.86 -30.75
N THR A 222 -24.56 -18.29 -29.94
CA THR A 222 -24.81 -19.71 -29.70
C THR A 222 -25.28 -20.44 -30.94
N ALA A 223 -24.92 -21.72 -31.05
CA ALA A 223 -25.47 -22.69 -31.99
C ALA A 223 -25.29 -24.10 -31.42
N HIS A 224 -25.97 -25.07 -31.99
CA HIS A 224 -25.78 -26.48 -31.63
C HIS A 224 -24.44 -26.98 -32.18
N GLY A 225 -23.51 -27.35 -31.29
CA GLY A 225 -22.13 -27.68 -31.66
C GLY A 225 -21.96 -28.85 -32.64
N ALA A 226 -22.96 -29.75 -32.79
CA ALA A 226 -22.89 -30.86 -33.72
C ALA A 226 -23.83 -30.74 -34.93
N VAL A 227 -24.95 -29.98 -34.81
CA VAL A 227 -26.00 -29.95 -35.86
C VAL A 227 -25.76 -28.81 -36.85
N ASN A 228 -25.48 -27.61 -36.32
CA ASN A 228 -25.32 -26.42 -37.14
C ASN A 228 -24.29 -25.42 -36.55
N PRO A 229 -23.04 -25.90 -36.26
CA PRO A 229 -22.02 -25.05 -35.65
C PRO A 229 -21.67 -23.79 -36.48
N TRP A 230 -21.84 -23.87 -37.80
CA TRP A 230 -21.59 -22.76 -38.72
C TRP A 230 -22.56 -21.56 -38.55
N ASP A 231 -23.65 -21.70 -37.83
CA ASP A 231 -24.58 -20.62 -37.50
C ASP A 231 -24.11 -19.87 -36.22
N GLY A 232 -23.13 -20.41 -35.48
CA GLY A 232 -22.56 -19.84 -34.29
C GLY A 232 -21.34 -18.96 -34.53
N LYS A 233 -20.90 -18.30 -33.46
CA LYS A 233 -19.62 -17.60 -33.35
C LYS A 233 -19.09 -17.87 -31.97
N ASP A 234 -17.99 -18.60 -31.87
CA ASP A 234 -17.46 -19.03 -30.57
C ASP A 234 -16.63 -17.93 -29.93
N ALA A 235 -17.09 -17.46 -28.75
CA ALA A 235 -16.38 -16.44 -27.98
C ALA A 235 -15.18 -17.02 -27.20
N VAL A 236 -15.15 -18.34 -26.97
CA VAL A 236 -13.99 -19.01 -26.33
C VAL A 236 -12.85 -19.10 -27.31
N ASP A 237 -13.10 -19.35 -28.60
CA ASP A 237 -12.07 -19.31 -29.65
C ASP A 237 -11.39 -17.92 -29.68
N ALA A 238 -12.14 -16.84 -29.46
CA ALA A 238 -11.56 -15.50 -29.40
C ALA A 238 -10.65 -15.32 -28.16
N VAL A 239 -11.04 -15.86 -27.00
CA VAL A 239 -10.20 -15.87 -25.79
C VAL A 239 -8.90 -16.63 -26.03
N GLU A 240 -8.97 -17.81 -26.63
CA GLU A 240 -7.79 -18.65 -26.94
C GLU A 240 -6.87 -17.97 -27.95
N LEU A 241 -7.42 -17.38 -29.00
CA LEU A 241 -6.64 -16.65 -30.01
C LEU A 241 -5.99 -15.40 -29.43
N MET A 242 -6.66 -14.68 -28.52
CA MET A 242 -6.07 -13.56 -27.82
C MET A 242 -4.89 -14.02 -26.94
N ASP A 243 -5.03 -15.13 -26.23
CA ASP A 243 -3.98 -15.69 -25.37
C ASP A 243 -2.75 -16.12 -26.18
N ILE A 244 -2.96 -16.94 -27.19
CA ILE A 244 -1.90 -17.42 -28.10
C ILE A 244 -1.28 -16.23 -28.84
N GLY A 245 -2.07 -15.29 -29.33
CA GLY A 245 -1.60 -14.11 -30.06
C GLY A 245 -0.68 -13.24 -29.21
N PHE A 246 -1.01 -13.03 -27.95
CA PHE A 246 -0.11 -12.30 -27.04
C PHE A 246 1.17 -13.09 -26.74
N ASP A 247 1.09 -14.41 -26.57
CA ASP A 247 2.27 -15.23 -26.37
C ASP A 247 3.28 -15.16 -27.56
N LYS A 248 2.79 -14.95 -28.79
CA LYS A 248 3.65 -14.73 -29.96
C LYS A 248 4.36 -13.37 -29.97
N LEU A 249 3.90 -12.41 -29.18
CA LEU A 249 4.58 -11.10 -29.03
C LEU A 249 5.77 -11.15 -28.08
N ARG A 250 5.97 -12.20 -27.29
CA ARG A 250 6.98 -12.27 -26.21
C ARG A 250 8.38 -11.92 -26.68
N GLU A 251 8.80 -12.41 -27.84
CA GLU A 251 10.13 -12.11 -28.39
C GLU A 251 10.34 -10.64 -28.74
N HIS A 252 9.25 -9.89 -28.89
CA HIS A 252 9.25 -8.48 -29.29
C HIS A 252 8.92 -7.53 -28.13
N LEU A 253 8.85 -8.04 -26.89
CA LEU A 253 8.63 -7.27 -25.68
C LEU A 253 9.93 -7.05 -24.93
N ARG A 254 10.00 -5.99 -24.10
CA ARG A 254 11.17 -5.73 -23.26
C ARG A 254 11.40 -6.86 -22.25
N PRO A 255 12.64 -7.20 -21.88
CA PRO A 255 12.92 -8.24 -20.88
C PRO A 255 12.29 -7.99 -19.51
N THR A 256 11.94 -6.73 -19.21
CA THR A 256 11.33 -6.30 -17.96
C THR A 256 9.83 -6.58 -17.88
N TYR A 257 9.15 -6.81 -19.02
CA TYR A 257 7.69 -7.03 -18.98
C TYR A 257 7.31 -8.28 -18.17
N ARG A 258 6.12 -8.23 -17.56
CA ARG A 258 5.43 -9.38 -16.99
C ARG A 258 3.97 -9.32 -17.40
N ALA A 259 3.39 -10.46 -17.74
CA ALA A 259 1.98 -10.56 -18.05
C ALA A 259 1.42 -11.88 -17.53
N HIS A 260 0.25 -11.80 -16.91
CA HIS A 260 -0.48 -12.95 -16.37
C HIS A 260 -1.96 -12.79 -16.67
N ARG A 261 -2.67 -13.90 -16.76
CA ARG A 261 -4.11 -13.89 -17.09
C ARG A 261 -4.85 -15.05 -16.43
N THR A 262 -6.15 -14.86 -16.31
CA THR A 262 -7.10 -15.89 -15.90
C THR A 262 -8.31 -15.84 -16.83
N ILE A 263 -8.73 -17.00 -17.36
CA ILE A 263 -9.99 -17.14 -18.09
C ILE A 263 -11.10 -17.19 -17.05
N THR A 264 -12.02 -16.21 -17.10
CA THR A 264 -13.10 -16.04 -16.12
C THR A 264 -14.46 -16.49 -16.66
N ALA A 265 -14.58 -16.65 -18.02
CA ALA A 265 -15.71 -17.32 -18.65
C ALA A 265 -15.21 -18.10 -19.87
N GLY A 266 -15.46 -19.40 -19.90
CA GLY A 266 -15.01 -20.36 -20.92
C GLY A 266 -16.15 -21.26 -21.46
N GLY A 267 -17.34 -20.73 -21.68
CA GLY A 267 -18.50 -21.48 -22.12
C GLY A 267 -19.26 -22.16 -20.96
N ILE A 268 -20.28 -22.95 -21.31
CA ILE A 268 -21.17 -23.62 -20.33
C ILE A 268 -21.14 -25.14 -20.52
N GLN A 269 -21.27 -25.62 -21.75
CA GLN A 269 -21.35 -27.04 -22.06
C GLN A 269 -20.78 -27.31 -23.46
N PRO A 270 -20.05 -28.42 -23.69
CA PRO A 270 -19.29 -28.63 -24.93
C PRO A 270 -20.12 -28.72 -26.23
N ASN A 271 -21.40 -29.04 -26.17
CA ASN A 271 -22.29 -29.11 -27.33
C ASN A 271 -23.02 -27.79 -27.62
N ILE A 272 -22.67 -26.70 -26.95
CA ILE A 272 -23.21 -25.37 -27.15
C ILE A 272 -22.04 -24.44 -27.55
N ILE A 273 -22.08 -23.85 -28.74
CA ILE A 273 -21.15 -22.80 -29.14
C ILE A 273 -21.28 -21.66 -28.16
N ALA A 274 -20.17 -21.24 -27.56
CA ALA A 274 -20.14 -20.24 -26.48
C ALA A 274 -20.39 -18.83 -27.02
N ASP A 275 -21.41 -18.15 -26.53
CA ASP A 275 -21.70 -16.77 -26.86
C ASP A 275 -20.99 -15.75 -25.99
N LYS A 276 -20.34 -16.22 -24.91
CA LYS A 276 -19.53 -15.36 -24.02
C LYS A 276 -18.22 -16.05 -23.65
N GLY A 277 -17.11 -15.34 -23.89
CA GLY A 277 -15.78 -15.68 -23.38
C GLY A 277 -15.21 -14.48 -22.65
N GLN A 278 -14.48 -14.71 -21.57
CA GLN A 278 -13.88 -13.63 -20.79
C GLN A 278 -12.50 -14.01 -20.28
N ILE A 279 -11.57 -13.07 -20.36
CA ILE A 279 -10.20 -13.24 -19.89
C ILE A 279 -9.74 -11.96 -19.17
N TRP A 280 -9.17 -12.12 -17.98
CA TRP A 280 -8.65 -11.06 -17.15
C TRP A 280 -7.13 -11.05 -17.21
N TRP A 281 -6.54 -9.90 -17.55
CA TRP A 281 -5.12 -9.70 -17.73
C TRP A 281 -4.53 -8.71 -16.73
N PHE A 282 -3.31 -9.01 -16.28
CA PHE A 282 -2.35 -8.08 -15.71
C PHE A 282 -1.16 -7.92 -16.63
N VAL A 283 -0.81 -6.68 -16.98
CA VAL A 283 0.40 -6.32 -17.73
C VAL A 283 1.25 -5.43 -16.85
N ARG A 284 2.53 -5.79 -16.70
CA ARG A 284 3.49 -5.06 -15.85
C ARG A 284 4.76 -4.74 -16.62
N ASP A 285 5.42 -3.61 -16.28
CA ASP A 285 6.77 -3.27 -16.73
C ASP A 285 7.44 -2.32 -15.72
N ALA A 286 8.72 -2.10 -15.85
CA ALA A 286 9.53 -1.25 -14.97
C ALA A 286 9.01 0.21 -14.87
N GLY A 287 8.32 0.70 -15.89
CA GLY A 287 7.71 2.03 -15.92
C GLY A 287 6.36 2.05 -16.61
N MET A 288 5.48 2.99 -16.24
CA MET A 288 4.13 3.09 -16.80
C MET A 288 4.10 3.30 -18.33
N PRO A 289 4.95 4.14 -18.95
CA PRO A 289 4.98 4.24 -20.42
C PRO A 289 5.26 2.91 -21.10
N ALA A 290 6.16 2.08 -20.55
CA ALA A 290 6.49 0.77 -21.09
C ALA A 290 5.36 -0.25 -20.87
N ALA A 291 4.73 -0.25 -19.70
CA ALA A 291 3.55 -1.07 -19.41
C ALA A 291 2.39 -0.73 -20.34
N LYS A 292 2.16 0.58 -20.57
CA LYS A 292 1.13 1.05 -21.50
C LYS A 292 1.41 0.63 -22.93
N GLU A 293 2.65 0.72 -23.41
CA GLU A 293 3.02 0.25 -24.75
C GLU A 293 2.70 -1.25 -24.94
N THR A 294 3.01 -2.07 -23.92
CA THR A 294 2.69 -3.50 -23.94
C THR A 294 1.17 -3.72 -23.88
N TYR A 295 0.46 -2.96 -23.08
CA TYR A 295 -1.00 -3.00 -23.00
C TYR A 295 -1.68 -2.60 -24.32
N ASP A 296 -1.17 -1.57 -25.01
CA ASP A 296 -1.69 -1.15 -26.31
C ASP A 296 -1.52 -2.23 -27.39
N LYS A 297 -0.45 -3.04 -27.28
CA LYS A 297 -0.30 -4.23 -28.14
C LYS A 297 -1.31 -5.33 -27.78
N LEU A 298 -1.61 -5.52 -26.48
CA LEU A 298 -2.63 -6.48 -26.03
C LEU A 298 -4.03 -6.10 -26.56
N LEU A 299 -4.39 -4.80 -26.60
CA LEU A 299 -5.64 -4.33 -27.19
C LEU A 299 -5.74 -4.70 -28.68
N LYS A 300 -4.65 -4.57 -29.43
CA LYS A 300 -4.63 -4.97 -30.87
C LYS A 300 -4.73 -6.48 -31.05
N VAL A 301 -4.19 -7.28 -30.12
CA VAL A 301 -4.36 -8.74 -30.15
C VAL A 301 -5.83 -9.10 -29.91
N ALA A 302 -6.51 -8.44 -28.96
CA ALA A 302 -7.94 -8.66 -28.72
C ALA A 302 -8.79 -8.31 -29.96
N GLU A 303 -8.51 -7.19 -30.62
CA GLU A 303 -9.15 -6.78 -31.86
C GLU A 303 -8.95 -7.83 -32.97
N GLY A 304 -7.72 -8.33 -33.14
CA GLY A 304 -7.39 -9.38 -34.10
C GLY A 304 -8.12 -10.71 -33.81
N ALA A 305 -8.19 -11.12 -32.56
CA ALA A 305 -8.91 -12.31 -32.14
C ALA A 305 -10.41 -12.22 -32.44
N ALA A 306 -11.02 -11.07 -32.14
CA ALA A 306 -12.43 -10.80 -32.46
C ALA A 306 -12.70 -10.82 -33.97
N LEU A 307 -11.82 -10.24 -34.77
CA LEU A 307 -11.93 -10.25 -36.22
C LEU A 307 -11.86 -11.67 -36.81
N MET A 308 -10.92 -12.49 -36.31
CA MET A 308 -10.78 -13.90 -36.79
C MET A 308 -11.98 -14.76 -36.48
N THR A 309 -12.64 -14.55 -35.33
CA THR A 309 -13.78 -15.36 -34.88
C THR A 309 -15.14 -14.76 -35.28
N GLY A 310 -15.14 -13.52 -35.80
CA GLY A 310 -16.36 -12.78 -36.10
C GLY A 310 -17.18 -12.39 -34.87
N THR A 311 -16.55 -12.39 -33.68
CA THR A 311 -17.14 -11.93 -32.41
C THR A 311 -17.02 -10.40 -32.27
N THR A 312 -17.74 -9.82 -31.32
CA THR A 312 -17.47 -8.46 -30.82
C THR A 312 -16.71 -8.54 -29.50
N TRP A 313 -16.05 -7.45 -29.11
CA TRP A 313 -15.34 -7.41 -27.84
C TRP A 313 -15.44 -6.07 -27.14
N GLU A 314 -15.27 -6.11 -25.83
CA GLU A 314 -15.18 -4.94 -24.97
C GLU A 314 -14.07 -5.14 -23.93
N VAL A 315 -13.53 -4.06 -23.40
CA VAL A 315 -12.56 -4.08 -22.32
C VAL A 315 -13.07 -3.24 -21.15
N LYS A 316 -13.08 -3.86 -19.95
CA LYS A 316 -13.34 -3.15 -18.70
C LYS A 316 -11.99 -2.89 -18.03
N TYR A 317 -11.68 -1.62 -17.76
CA TYR A 317 -10.59 -1.25 -16.86
C TYR A 317 -10.89 -1.82 -15.46
N ALA A 318 -9.95 -2.54 -14.88
CA ALA A 318 -10.07 -3.09 -13.52
C ALA A 318 -9.23 -2.27 -12.53
N ALA A 319 -7.94 -2.09 -12.84
CA ALA A 319 -7.03 -1.38 -11.95
C ALA A 319 -5.76 -0.93 -12.68
N SER A 320 -5.01 -0.01 -12.08
CA SER A 320 -3.65 0.32 -12.50
C SER A 320 -2.82 0.82 -11.33
N ALA A 321 -1.51 0.71 -11.45
CA ALA A 321 -0.56 1.29 -10.52
C ALA A 321 0.66 1.79 -11.27
N TRP A 322 1.09 3.02 -11.01
CA TRP A 322 2.41 3.51 -11.36
C TRP A 322 3.48 2.88 -10.47
N PRO A 323 4.76 2.80 -10.90
CA PRO A 323 5.83 2.37 -10.00
C PRO A 323 6.01 3.44 -8.91
N GLN A 324 6.25 3.03 -7.66
CA GLN A 324 6.49 4.01 -6.59
C GLN A 324 7.78 4.79 -6.87
N LEU A 325 7.69 6.11 -6.85
CA LEU A 325 8.80 7.06 -6.96
C LEU A 325 9.12 7.63 -5.58
N VAL A 326 10.22 7.19 -4.97
CA VAL A 326 10.61 7.59 -3.62
C VAL A 326 11.73 8.62 -3.67
N SER A 327 11.56 9.75 -2.97
CA SER A 327 12.56 10.82 -2.85
C SER A 327 13.78 10.34 -2.10
N LYS A 328 14.96 10.64 -2.63
CA LYS A 328 16.23 10.33 -1.99
C LYS A 328 16.43 11.16 -0.71
N ALA A 329 16.05 12.42 -0.73
CA ALA A 329 16.17 13.31 0.44
C ALA A 329 15.32 12.80 1.61
N ILE A 330 14.07 12.34 1.35
CA ILE A 330 13.23 11.75 2.39
C ILE A 330 13.82 10.41 2.86
N ALA A 331 14.27 9.55 1.95
CA ALA A 331 14.87 8.26 2.29
C ALA A 331 16.13 8.40 3.16
N GLU A 332 16.98 9.41 2.92
CA GLU A 332 18.14 9.72 3.75
C GLU A 332 17.74 10.17 5.17
N SER A 333 16.65 10.93 5.32
CA SER A 333 16.10 11.30 6.64
C SER A 333 15.49 10.08 7.34
N VAL A 334 14.71 9.27 6.64
CA VAL A 334 14.15 8.02 7.18
C VAL A 334 15.27 7.07 7.64
N GLN A 335 16.36 6.95 6.85
CA GLN A 335 17.49 6.09 7.23
C GLN A 335 18.16 6.54 8.54
N LYS A 336 18.32 7.85 8.76
CA LYS A 336 18.83 8.37 10.04
C LYS A 336 17.91 7.99 11.21
N ASN A 337 16.59 8.07 11.02
CA ASN A 337 15.63 7.66 12.03
C ASN A 337 15.64 6.14 12.26
N ILE A 338 15.86 5.35 11.22
CA ILE A 338 16.10 3.90 11.33
C ILE A 338 17.33 3.60 12.19
N GLU A 339 18.42 4.36 12.02
CA GLU A 339 19.65 4.19 12.80
C GLU A 339 19.47 4.63 14.27
N ILE A 340 18.70 5.67 14.53
CA ILE A 340 18.35 6.14 15.89
C ILE A 340 17.51 5.11 16.63
N VAL A 341 16.46 4.60 15.99
CA VAL A 341 15.51 3.65 16.62
C VAL A 341 16.11 2.25 16.73
N GLY A 342 16.81 1.79 15.69
CA GLY A 342 17.40 0.45 15.62
C GLY A 342 16.38 -0.68 15.47
N MET A 343 16.88 -1.90 15.41
CA MET A 343 16.05 -3.10 15.37
C MET A 343 15.47 -3.44 16.74
N PRO A 344 14.29 -4.09 16.79
CA PRO A 344 13.77 -4.62 18.06
C PRO A 344 14.77 -5.57 18.74
N LYS A 345 14.75 -5.59 20.06
CA LYS A 345 15.49 -6.59 20.85
C LYS A 345 14.68 -7.87 20.91
N TRP A 346 15.05 -8.83 20.07
CA TRP A 346 14.43 -10.15 20.04
C TRP A 346 14.85 -11.00 21.22
N SER A 347 13.92 -11.71 21.83
CA SER A 347 14.24 -12.73 22.84
C SER A 347 14.81 -14.00 22.17
N GLU A 348 15.44 -14.86 22.97
CA GLU A 348 15.89 -16.17 22.48
C GLU A 348 14.71 -17.02 21.97
N GLN A 349 13.55 -16.92 22.62
CA GLN A 349 12.33 -17.64 22.22
C GLN A 349 11.82 -17.16 20.86
N GLU A 350 11.81 -15.85 20.59
CA GLU A 350 11.43 -15.27 19.30
C GLU A 350 12.41 -15.68 18.19
N GLN A 351 13.70 -15.67 18.47
CA GLN A 351 14.71 -16.15 17.53
C GLN A 351 14.56 -17.65 17.23
N GLN A 352 14.28 -18.45 18.27
CA GLN A 352 14.07 -19.89 18.10
C GLN A 352 12.78 -20.15 17.30
N PHE A 353 11.67 -19.45 17.64
CA PHE A 353 10.43 -19.53 16.86
C PHE A 353 10.66 -19.24 15.39
N ALA A 354 11.38 -18.16 15.05
CA ALA A 354 11.66 -17.81 13.67
C ALA A 354 12.46 -18.91 12.93
N LYS A 355 13.47 -19.50 13.58
CA LYS A 355 14.27 -20.59 13.02
C LYS A 355 13.45 -21.86 12.81
N ASP A 356 12.60 -22.21 13.76
CA ASP A 356 11.74 -23.39 13.67
C ASP A 356 10.68 -23.20 12.58
N PHE A 357 10.15 -22.01 12.46
CA PHE A 357 9.21 -21.68 11.40
C PHE A 357 9.86 -21.69 10.01
N GLN A 358 11.06 -21.13 9.87
CA GLN A 358 11.85 -21.21 8.63
C GLN A 358 12.13 -22.67 8.24
N LYS A 359 12.48 -23.51 9.21
CA LYS A 359 12.67 -24.96 9.00
C LYS A 359 11.38 -25.65 8.53
N ALA A 360 10.25 -25.40 9.20
CA ALA A 360 8.94 -25.96 8.84
C ALA A 360 8.46 -25.48 7.46
N ALA A 361 8.84 -24.26 7.07
CA ALA A 361 8.54 -23.66 5.78
C ALA A 361 9.54 -24.04 4.65
N GLU A 362 10.56 -24.89 4.96
CA GLU A 362 11.63 -25.28 4.04
C GLU A 362 12.40 -24.07 3.46
N LYS A 363 12.66 -23.07 4.32
CA LYS A 363 13.40 -21.85 3.99
C LYS A 363 14.78 -21.85 4.64
N PRO A 364 15.72 -21.02 4.17
CA PRO A 364 17.00 -20.83 4.85
C PRO A 364 16.82 -20.41 6.32
N ILE A 365 17.50 -21.11 7.24
CA ILE A 365 17.37 -20.87 8.68
C ILE A 365 18.32 -19.74 9.09
N VAL A 366 17.84 -18.52 9.05
CA VAL A 366 18.62 -17.30 9.35
C VAL A 366 18.16 -16.59 10.64
N GLY A 367 16.98 -16.96 11.18
CA GLY A 367 16.36 -16.27 12.32
C GLY A 367 15.85 -14.88 11.95
N LEU A 368 15.63 -14.04 12.97
CA LEU A 368 15.21 -12.64 12.81
C LEU A 368 16.44 -11.74 12.62
N ARG A 369 16.31 -10.72 11.79
CA ARG A 369 17.36 -9.71 11.58
C ARG A 369 17.61 -8.91 12.86
N THR A 370 18.88 -8.64 13.17
CA THR A 370 19.30 -7.93 14.38
C THR A 370 19.90 -6.54 14.10
N ALA A 371 20.10 -6.21 12.83
CA ALA A 371 20.59 -4.91 12.39
C ALA A 371 19.69 -4.35 11.29
N PRO A 372 19.48 -3.02 11.23
CA PRO A 372 18.80 -2.39 10.13
C PRO A 372 19.55 -2.61 8.82
N THR A 373 18.85 -2.53 7.71
CA THR A 373 19.50 -2.56 6.39
C THR A 373 19.96 -1.14 6.04
N PRO A 374 21.24 -0.95 5.69
CA PRO A 374 21.73 0.35 5.24
C PRO A 374 20.98 0.84 3.98
N LEU A 375 20.83 2.15 3.85
CA LEU A 375 20.29 2.76 2.65
C LEU A 375 21.19 2.43 1.45
N GLY A 376 20.64 1.83 0.43
CA GLY A 376 21.36 1.43 -0.75
C GLY A 376 20.44 1.29 -1.96
N GLY A 377 21.03 1.27 -3.17
CA GLY A 377 20.27 0.96 -4.37
C GLY A 377 19.83 -0.51 -4.32
N ARG A 378 18.53 -0.73 -4.27
CA ARG A 378 17.93 -2.06 -4.45
C ARG A 378 17.50 -2.22 -5.90
N PRO A 379 17.59 -3.43 -6.47
CA PRO A 379 16.89 -3.69 -7.71
C PRO A 379 15.40 -3.37 -7.54
N GLN A 380 14.83 -2.74 -8.55
CA GLN A 380 13.38 -2.50 -8.59
C GLN A 380 12.65 -3.85 -8.52
N ALA A 381 11.71 -3.98 -7.57
CA ALA A 381 10.91 -5.19 -7.42
C ALA A 381 9.89 -5.31 -8.58
N SER A 382 9.56 -6.53 -8.98
CA SER A 382 8.53 -6.75 -10.01
C SER A 382 7.10 -6.81 -9.49
N SER A 383 6.90 -6.63 -8.16
CA SER A 383 5.58 -6.39 -7.54
C SER A 383 5.00 -5.04 -8.00
N SER A 384 3.77 -4.75 -7.66
CA SER A 384 3.12 -3.45 -7.90
C SER A 384 2.33 -3.06 -6.67
N ASN A 385 2.12 -1.76 -6.49
CA ASN A 385 1.35 -1.19 -5.39
C ASN A 385 0.71 0.12 -5.87
N ASP A 386 -0.56 0.35 -5.59
CA ASP A 386 -1.28 1.52 -6.12
C ASP A 386 -0.90 2.86 -5.44
N ASN A 387 -0.14 2.82 -4.33
CA ASN A 387 0.53 4.02 -3.80
C ASN A 387 1.53 4.65 -4.79
N GLY A 388 1.92 3.90 -5.81
CA GLY A 388 2.69 4.44 -6.92
C GLY A 388 2.05 5.69 -7.51
N ASP A 389 0.77 5.66 -7.81
CA ASP A 389 0.03 6.81 -8.40
C ASP A 389 0.15 8.06 -7.52
N VAL A 390 0.06 7.91 -6.20
CA VAL A 390 0.24 9.03 -5.25
C VAL A 390 1.66 9.60 -5.32
N SER A 391 2.67 8.75 -5.42
CA SER A 391 4.09 9.15 -5.47
C SER A 391 4.48 9.93 -6.73
N TRP A 392 3.65 9.94 -7.77
CA TRP A 392 3.83 10.75 -8.98
C TRP A 392 3.10 12.09 -8.95
N VAL A 393 2.35 12.37 -7.88
CA VAL A 393 1.68 13.67 -7.67
C VAL A 393 2.17 14.38 -6.40
N VAL A 394 2.84 13.64 -5.48
CA VAL A 394 3.38 14.17 -4.22
C VAL A 394 4.75 13.53 -3.94
N PRO A 395 5.76 14.28 -3.44
CA PRO A 395 7.01 13.69 -2.95
C PRO A 395 6.76 12.60 -1.91
N ALA A 396 7.38 11.43 -2.08
CA ALA A 396 7.10 10.26 -1.27
C ALA A 396 8.33 9.73 -0.53
N GLY A 397 8.13 9.29 0.71
CA GLY A 397 9.02 8.46 1.50
C GLY A 397 8.48 7.04 1.66
N LEU A 398 9.31 6.13 2.18
CA LEU A 398 8.98 4.73 2.38
C LEU A 398 9.56 4.25 3.72
N VAL A 399 8.75 3.54 4.51
CA VAL A 399 9.18 2.84 5.72
C VAL A 399 8.69 1.40 5.66
N HIS A 400 9.62 0.43 5.67
CA HIS A 400 9.31 -0.96 5.99
C HIS A 400 9.72 -1.27 7.41
N PHE A 401 8.84 -1.92 8.18
CA PHE A 401 9.10 -2.27 9.58
C PHE A 401 9.14 -3.80 9.79
N PRO A 402 9.97 -4.30 10.75
CA PRO A 402 10.29 -5.72 10.88
C PRO A 402 9.21 -6.48 11.67
N ALA A 403 8.11 -6.87 11.02
CA ALA A 403 7.01 -7.59 11.67
C ALA A 403 6.72 -8.96 11.05
N SER A 404 7.58 -9.44 10.14
CA SER A 404 7.51 -10.79 9.56
C SER A 404 8.82 -11.55 9.72
N VAL A 405 8.76 -12.88 9.60
CA VAL A 405 9.93 -13.76 9.64
C VAL A 405 10.62 -13.79 8.28
N PRO A 406 11.95 -13.57 8.21
CA PRO A 406 12.69 -13.55 6.95
C PRO A 406 12.52 -14.83 6.11
N GLY A 407 12.32 -14.66 4.80
CA GLY A 407 12.19 -15.75 3.84
C GLY A 407 10.79 -16.37 3.75
N ILE A 408 9.83 -15.94 4.57
CA ILE A 408 8.43 -16.33 4.45
C ILE A 408 7.77 -15.44 3.39
N GLY A 409 7.32 -16.06 2.28
CA GLY A 409 6.68 -15.34 1.18
C GLY A 409 5.32 -14.77 1.57
N TYR A 410 4.97 -13.62 0.99
CA TYR A 410 3.62 -13.07 1.05
C TYR A 410 2.67 -13.83 0.10
N HIS A 411 1.36 -13.60 0.25
CA HIS A 411 0.28 -14.25 -0.53
C HIS A 411 0.23 -15.77 -0.34
N GLU A 412 0.83 -16.27 0.73
CA GLU A 412 0.68 -17.64 1.19
C GLU A 412 0.27 -17.67 2.68
N TRP A 413 -0.48 -18.71 3.09
CA TRP A 413 -1.02 -18.81 4.46
C TRP A 413 0.05 -18.68 5.56
N LYS A 414 1.31 -19.04 5.26
CA LYS A 414 2.42 -18.93 6.19
C LYS A 414 2.68 -17.48 6.63
N ALA A 415 2.44 -16.50 5.75
CA ALA A 415 2.59 -15.10 6.12
C ALA A 415 1.60 -14.67 7.23
N ALA A 416 0.43 -15.31 7.32
CA ALA A 416 -0.56 -15.05 8.36
C ALA A 416 -0.23 -15.67 9.73
N VAL A 417 0.90 -16.35 9.89
CA VAL A 417 1.32 -16.97 11.17
C VAL A 417 1.85 -15.94 12.17
N THR A 418 2.52 -14.89 11.72
CA THR A 418 3.25 -13.95 12.58
C THR A 418 2.55 -12.63 12.91
N PRO A 419 1.55 -12.12 12.16
CA PRO A 419 1.00 -10.78 12.38
C PRO A 419 0.44 -10.51 13.79
N VAL A 420 0.00 -11.54 14.51
CA VAL A 420 -0.47 -11.48 15.90
C VAL A 420 0.52 -12.18 16.82
N SER A 421 1.78 -11.78 16.78
CA SER A 421 2.84 -12.36 17.61
C SER A 421 3.69 -11.26 18.26
N SER A 422 4.43 -11.62 19.31
CA SER A 422 5.37 -10.69 19.94
C SER A 422 6.45 -10.18 18.96
N ILE A 423 6.81 -10.97 17.95
CA ILE A 423 7.71 -10.53 16.86
C ILE A 423 7.09 -9.36 16.13
N SER A 424 5.85 -9.52 15.64
CA SER A 424 5.14 -8.47 14.94
C SER A 424 4.90 -7.25 15.84
N HIS A 425 4.45 -7.45 17.09
CA HIS A 425 4.19 -6.37 18.04
C HIS A 425 5.41 -5.49 18.29
N LYS A 426 6.59 -6.08 18.50
CA LYS A 426 7.86 -5.35 18.65
C LYS A 426 8.23 -4.60 17.37
N GLY A 427 8.06 -5.25 16.21
CA GLY A 427 8.29 -4.62 14.91
C GLY A 427 7.39 -3.43 14.67
N GLN A 428 6.12 -3.51 15.04
CA GLN A 428 5.14 -2.43 14.94
C GLN A 428 5.56 -1.20 15.78
N VAL A 429 6.00 -1.40 17.03
CA VAL A 429 6.50 -0.29 17.88
C VAL A 429 7.69 0.39 17.21
N THR A 430 8.62 -0.38 16.66
CA THR A 430 9.78 0.14 15.94
C THR A 430 9.34 0.93 14.70
N GLY A 431 8.41 0.38 13.92
CA GLY A 431 7.84 1.05 12.75
C GLY A 431 7.16 2.37 13.08
N ALA A 432 6.35 2.40 14.14
CA ALA A 432 5.66 3.61 14.59
C ALA A 432 6.67 4.71 15.00
N LYS A 433 7.76 4.36 15.69
CA LYS A 433 8.82 5.32 16.06
C LYS A 433 9.53 5.90 14.84
N VAL A 434 9.95 5.07 13.89
CA VAL A 434 10.60 5.56 12.67
C VAL A 434 9.66 6.45 11.85
N LEU A 435 8.40 6.04 11.73
CA LEU A 435 7.40 6.79 10.98
C LEU A 435 7.12 8.15 11.63
N ALA A 436 6.88 8.20 12.95
CA ALA A 436 6.64 9.45 13.67
C ALA A 436 7.85 10.39 13.60
N ALA A 437 9.07 9.90 13.83
CA ALA A 437 10.29 10.68 13.73
C ALA A 437 10.49 11.27 12.33
N SER A 438 10.18 10.51 11.28
CA SER A 438 10.31 10.95 9.90
C SER A 438 9.28 12.02 9.52
N ILE A 439 8.06 11.94 10.06
CA ILE A 439 7.05 12.98 9.89
C ILE A 439 7.47 14.26 10.63
N ILE A 440 8.00 14.13 11.85
CA ILE A 440 8.53 15.27 12.62
C ILE A 440 9.64 15.97 11.84
N ASP A 441 10.58 15.23 11.25
CA ASP A 441 11.63 15.82 10.40
C ASP A 441 11.03 16.60 9.22
N LEU A 442 10.04 16.05 8.53
CA LEU A 442 9.35 16.73 7.41
C LEU A 442 8.60 17.98 7.87
N MET A 443 8.07 17.99 9.09
CA MET A 443 7.34 19.15 9.64
C MET A 443 8.26 20.25 10.17
N THR A 444 9.45 19.87 10.67
CA THR A 444 10.34 20.81 11.37
C THR A 444 11.57 21.20 10.58
N THR A 445 11.82 20.59 9.41
CA THR A 445 12.99 20.86 8.56
C THR A 445 12.55 21.31 7.16
N PRO A 446 12.27 22.60 6.94
CA PRO A 446 11.80 23.11 5.64
C PRO A 446 12.73 22.76 4.46
N ASP A 447 14.04 22.74 4.66
CA ASP A 447 15.02 22.38 3.63
C ASP A 447 14.85 20.94 3.14
N LEU A 448 14.39 20.02 4.00
CA LEU A 448 14.10 18.65 3.62
C LEU A 448 12.94 18.57 2.62
N LEU A 449 11.85 19.29 2.89
CA LEU A 449 10.71 19.36 1.98
C LEU A 449 11.07 20.04 0.66
N GLN A 450 11.87 21.09 0.69
CA GLN A 450 12.33 21.79 -0.52
C GLN A 450 13.18 20.85 -1.41
N LYS A 451 14.10 20.10 -0.81
CA LYS A 451 14.92 19.12 -1.55
C LYS A 451 14.06 18.01 -2.15
N ALA A 452 13.15 17.44 -1.35
CA ALA A 452 12.24 16.41 -1.81
C ALA A 452 11.35 16.90 -2.97
N ARG A 453 10.87 18.12 -2.89
CA ARG A 453 10.08 18.77 -3.95
C ARG A 453 10.89 18.97 -5.23
N ALA A 454 12.13 19.44 -5.11
CA ALA A 454 13.03 19.64 -6.25
C ALA A 454 13.34 18.31 -6.97
N GLU A 455 13.62 17.23 -6.22
CA GLU A 455 13.81 15.88 -6.78
C GLU A 455 12.55 15.42 -7.53
N PHE A 456 11.40 15.55 -6.89
CA PHE A 456 10.11 15.18 -7.47
C PHE A 456 9.83 15.92 -8.78
N GLU A 457 10.07 17.24 -8.85
CA GLU A 457 9.86 18.03 -10.04
C GLU A 457 10.78 17.66 -11.21
N VAL A 458 11.99 17.19 -10.93
CA VAL A 458 12.89 16.68 -11.96
C VAL A 458 12.34 15.41 -12.58
N GLU A 459 11.92 14.45 -11.76
CA GLU A 459 11.42 13.16 -12.23
C GLU A 459 10.04 13.26 -12.89
N SER A 460 9.12 14.05 -12.31
CA SER A 460 7.78 14.26 -12.88
C SER A 460 7.80 15.03 -14.21
N LYS A 461 8.81 15.89 -14.45
CA LYS A 461 9.02 16.53 -15.76
C LYS A 461 9.53 15.57 -16.83
N LYS A 462 10.40 14.61 -16.45
CA LYS A 462 10.88 13.58 -17.38
C LYS A 462 9.77 12.62 -17.81
N THR A 463 8.94 12.25 -16.87
CA THR A 463 7.82 11.31 -17.09
C THR A 463 6.55 11.89 -16.46
N PRO A 464 5.80 12.71 -17.20
CA PRO A 464 4.58 13.29 -16.68
C PRO A 464 3.55 12.22 -16.30
N TYR A 465 2.97 12.33 -15.11
CA TYR A 465 1.90 11.45 -14.67
C TYR A 465 0.67 11.59 -15.57
N PHE A 466 0.06 10.47 -15.89
CA PHE A 466 -1.26 10.40 -16.52
C PHE A 466 -2.09 9.31 -15.84
N SER A 467 -3.36 9.57 -15.63
CA SER A 467 -4.29 8.58 -15.09
C SER A 467 -4.72 7.60 -16.18
N LEU A 468 -4.73 6.30 -15.86
CA LEU A 468 -5.32 5.26 -16.69
C LEU A 468 -6.80 5.03 -16.34
N VAL A 469 -7.29 5.59 -15.24
CA VAL A 469 -8.69 5.50 -14.86
C VAL A 469 -9.53 6.25 -15.88
N PRO A 470 -10.42 5.57 -16.63
CA PRO A 470 -11.30 6.26 -17.57
C PRO A 470 -12.11 7.37 -16.87
N PRO A 471 -12.42 8.49 -17.56
CA PRO A 471 -13.10 9.63 -16.93
C PRO A 471 -14.41 9.24 -16.20
N ASP A 472 -15.18 8.33 -16.78
CA ASP A 472 -16.49 7.91 -16.27
C ASP A 472 -16.41 6.64 -15.39
N ALA A 473 -15.21 6.05 -15.23
CA ALA A 473 -15.05 4.84 -14.42
C ALA A 473 -15.27 5.14 -12.94
N LYS A 474 -16.05 4.27 -12.31
CA LYS A 474 -16.28 4.24 -10.86
C LYS A 474 -15.50 3.08 -10.24
N PRO A 475 -15.13 3.19 -8.95
CA PRO A 475 -14.59 2.07 -8.21
C PRO A 475 -15.54 0.87 -8.25
N ASP A 476 -14.99 -0.34 -8.34
CA ASP A 476 -15.79 -1.57 -8.32
C ASP A 476 -16.10 -1.98 -6.88
N LEU A 477 -17.19 -1.48 -6.33
CA LEU A 477 -17.62 -1.73 -4.94
C LEU A 477 -18.07 -3.17 -4.72
N GLU A 478 -18.38 -3.89 -5.78
CA GLU A 478 -18.80 -5.31 -5.75
C GLU A 478 -17.60 -6.27 -5.74
N LEU A 479 -16.40 -5.76 -5.99
CA LEU A 479 -15.17 -6.53 -6.24
C LEU A 479 -15.02 -7.63 -5.21
N ASN A 480 -15.22 -7.73 -4.09
CA ASN A 480 -15.07 -8.87 -3.18
C ASN A 480 -16.34 -9.17 -2.37
N ARG A 481 -17.47 -8.53 -2.70
CA ARG A 481 -18.69 -8.63 -1.90
C ARG A 481 -19.16 -10.07 -1.75
N THR A 482 -19.35 -10.76 -2.86
CA THR A 482 -19.85 -12.15 -2.86
C THR A 482 -18.92 -13.07 -2.09
N GLU A 483 -17.59 -12.87 -2.24
CA GLU A 483 -16.61 -13.68 -1.52
C GLU A 483 -16.63 -13.40 -0.02
N MET A 484 -16.65 -12.13 0.37
CA MET A 484 -16.66 -11.73 1.78
C MET A 484 -17.96 -12.16 2.51
N GLU A 485 -19.10 -12.08 1.84
CA GLU A 485 -20.41 -12.47 2.43
C GLU A 485 -20.47 -13.94 2.80
N LYS A 486 -19.76 -14.83 2.09
CA LYS A 486 -19.71 -16.27 2.42
C LYS A 486 -19.14 -16.53 3.82
N TYR A 487 -18.19 -15.72 4.26
CA TYR A 487 -17.38 -16.02 5.44
C TYR A 487 -17.64 -15.07 6.61
N ARG A 488 -18.22 -13.89 6.37
CA ARG A 488 -18.36 -12.84 7.40
C ARG A 488 -19.05 -13.32 8.69
N ALA A 489 -20.09 -14.16 8.58
CA ALA A 489 -20.81 -14.69 9.76
C ALA A 489 -19.91 -15.61 10.62
N GLU A 490 -19.10 -16.46 9.98
CA GLU A 490 -18.16 -17.34 10.69
C GLU A 490 -16.97 -16.57 11.27
N MET A 491 -16.46 -15.57 10.55
CA MET A 491 -15.33 -14.74 10.96
C MET A 491 -15.69 -13.91 12.21
N ARG A 492 -16.91 -13.43 12.32
CA ARG A 492 -17.41 -12.67 13.50
C ARG A 492 -17.23 -13.42 14.83
N LYS A 493 -17.18 -14.74 14.82
CA LYS A 493 -16.96 -15.54 16.04
C LYS A 493 -15.54 -15.35 16.62
N PHE A 494 -14.62 -14.84 15.83
CA PHE A 494 -13.22 -14.60 16.23
C PHE A 494 -12.94 -13.11 16.48
N TYR A 495 -13.88 -12.21 16.21
CA TYR A 495 -13.67 -10.78 16.39
C TYR A 495 -13.36 -10.46 17.86
N LEU A 496 -12.32 -9.67 18.05
CA LEU A 496 -11.95 -9.19 19.38
C LEU A 496 -12.86 -8.01 19.75
N ASP A 497 -13.50 -8.08 20.91
CA ASP A 497 -14.24 -6.95 21.50
C ASP A 497 -13.24 -5.97 22.10
N LYS A 498 -12.63 -5.17 21.26
CA LYS A 498 -11.63 -4.17 21.61
C LYS A 498 -12.08 -2.79 21.14
N THR A 499 -12.00 -1.82 22.03
CA THR A 499 -12.18 -0.39 21.71
C THR A 499 -10.95 0.38 22.18
N PRO A 500 -9.78 0.18 21.52
CA PRO A 500 -8.54 0.79 21.95
C PRO A 500 -8.62 2.33 21.90
N ARG A 501 -8.05 2.98 22.91
CA ARG A 501 -7.96 4.44 22.98
C ARG A 501 -6.54 4.83 23.38
N PHE A 502 -5.97 5.78 22.67
CA PHE A 502 -4.66 6.32 23.00
C PHE A 502 -4.76 7.30 24.19
N ASN A 503 -3.73 7.28 25.06
CA ASN A 503 -3.63 8.06 26.31
C ASN A 503 -2.48 9.07 26.27
#